data_3803b23871908cec45bd6523072afc9b
#
_entry.id   3803b23871908cec45bd6523072afc9b
#
_cell.length_a   1.000
_cell.length_b   1.000
_cell.length_c   1.000
_cell.angle_alpha   90.00
_cell.angle_beta   90.00
_cell.angle_gamma   90.00
#
_symmetry.space_group_name_H-M   'P 1'
#
loop_
_entity.id
_entity.type
_entity.pdbx_description
1 polymer ?
#
loop_
_entity_poly.entity_id
_entity_poly.type
_entity_poly.pdbx_seq_one_letter_code
_entity_poly.pdbx_strand_id
1 'polypeptide(L)'
;MKQWLIFVPALLMAGCMAPIYNGKQEYKGAQFMLKESPRHTMDFFVESMTEDLIKSNTSITARTPIAVTSFVDLQNMDSTNWLGNSITEGFIHQFQERGFKVVDFKTTGDIQVTHEGDFAFSRNWKDLAKEQDIQYVLTGTMLRQEGGVLFNARVVGMQTRVVVATAQGFLPADRIGRDLDTLNAMRTKDGVLIRSDPTISQPYTVILRP
;
A
#
# COMPACT_ATOMS: atom_id res chain seq x y z
N MET A 1 -1.82 29.48 -86.87
CA MET A 1 -2.35 29.32 -85.50
C MET A 1 -1.63 28.14 -84.86
N LYS A 2 -0.63 28.43 -84.01
CA LYS A 2 0.17 27.40 -83.34
C LYS A 2 -0.23 27.41 -81.83
N GLN A 3 -0.86 26.34 -81.36
CA GLN A 3 -1.14 26.19 -79.94
C GLN A 3 0.10 25.62 -79.24
N TRP A 4 0.57 26.33 -78.23
CA TRP A 4 1.63 25.90 -77.37
C TRP A 4 1.00 25.18 -76.16
N LEU A 5 1.27 23.88 -76.02
CA LEU A 5 0.95 23.09 -74.85
C LEU A 5 2.02 23.32 -73.79
N ILE A 6 1.62 23.95 -72.70
CA ILE A 6 2.48 24.11 -71.49
C ILE A 6 2.33 22.83 -70.63
N PHE A 7 3.41 22.06 -70.57
CA PHE A 7 3.55 20.93 -69.65
C PHE A 7 3.93 21.47 -68.28
N VAL A 8 3.05 21.31 -67.30
CA VAL A 8 3.34 21.57 -65.86
C VAL A 8 3.74 20.22 -65.24
N PRO A 9 4.96 20.07 -64.71
CA PRO A 9 5.32 18.88 -63.95
C PRO A 9 4.65 18.89 -62.62
N ALA A 10 3.80 17.92 -62.30
CA ALA A 10 3.25 17.66 -60.97
C ALA A 10 4.36 17.15 -60.07
N LEU A 11 4.77 17.99 -59.12
CA LEU A 11 5.71 17.67 -58.04
C LEU A 11 4.99 16.77 -57.03
N LEU A 12 5.22 15.46 -57.03
CA LEU A 12 4.76 14.51 -56.04
C LEU A 12 5.53 14.77 -54.74
N MET A 13 4.91 15.48 -53.82
CA MET A 13 5.34 15.57 -52.42
C MET A 13 5.03 14.21 -51.74
N ALA A 14 6.04 13.34 -51.65
CA ALA A 14 6.00 12.18 -50.77
C ALA A 14 6.06 12.66 -49.32
N GLY A 15 4.89 12.94 -48.72
CA GLY A 15 4.76 13.12 -47.27
C GLY A 15 5.09 11.84 -46.55
N CYS A 16 6.20 11.80 -45.81
CA CYS A 16 6.47 10.79 -44.83
C CYS A 16 5.37 10.87 -43.74
N MET A 17 4.34 10.04 -43.86
CA MET A 17 3.45 9.76 -42.76
C MET A 17 4.24 8.94 -41.73
N ALA A 18 4.68 9.62 -40.66
CA ALA A 18 5.11 8.93 -39.45
C ALA A 18 3.92 8.10 -38.92
N PRO A 19 4.13 6.82 -38.55
CA PRO A 19 3.05 6.04 -37.98
C PRO A 19 2.59 6.70 -36.69
N ILE A 20 1.30 7.04 -36.60
CA ILE A 20 0.65 7.45 -35.37
C ILE A 20 0.76 6.25 -34.42
N TYR A 21 1.62 6.40 -33.42
CA TYR A 21 1.78 5.41 -32.33
C TYR A 21 0.47 5.35 -31.54
N ASN A 22 -0.38 4.40 -31.91
CA ASN A 22 -1.62 4.13 -31.19
C ASN A 22 -1.23 3.29 -29.96
N GLY A 23 -1.07 3.96 -28.81
CA GLY A 23 -0.51 3.44 -27.55
C GLY A 23 -1.38 2.40 -26.84
N LYS A 24 -1.78 1.35 -27.56
CA LYS A 24 -2.26 0.09 -26.99
C LYS A 24 -1.30 -1.04 -27.38
N GLN A 25 -0.05 -0.94 -26.90
CA GLN A 25 0.75 -2.15 -26.76
C GLN A 25 0.26 -2.85 -25.49
N GLU A 26 -0.61 -3.85 -25.68
CA GLU A 26 -0.80 -4.90 -24.69
C GLU A 26 0.58 -5.51 -24.40
N TYR A 27 1.09 -5.25 -23.21
CA TYR A 27 2.27 -5.96 -22.70
C TYR A 27 1.89 -7.42 -22.45
N LYS A 28 1.97 -8.24 -23.49
CA LYS A 28 1.81 -9.72 -23.39
C LYS A 28 2.86 -10.37 -22.47
N GLY A 29 3.84 -9.63 -21.97
CA GLY A 29 4.84 -10.09 -21.00
C GLY A 29 4.37 -10.14 -19.55
N ALA A 30 3.30 -9.40 -19.20
CA ALA A 30 2.82 -9.35 -17.81
C ALA A 30 1.98 -10.58 -17.39
N GLN A 31 1.44 -11.32 -18.35
CA GLN A 31 0.65 -12.52 -18.04
C GLN A 31 1.47 -13.72 -17.57
N PHE A 32 2.81 -13.70 -17.71
CA PHE A 32 3.64 -14.84 -17.32
C PHE A 32 4.00 -14.89 -15.83
N MET A 33 3.75 -13.80 -15.07
CA MET A 33 4.11 -13.68 -13.64
C MET A 33 2.94 -13.91 -12.68
N LEU A 34 1.72 -14.20 -13.16
CA LEU A 34 0.53 -14.31 -12.31
C LEU A 34 0.23 -15.73 -11.83
N LYS A 35 1.22 -16.64 -11.85
CA LYS A 35 1.01 -17.98 -11.32
C LYS A 35 1.26 -17.96 -9.80
N GLU A 36 0.15 -17.81 -9.06
CA GLU A 36 0.00 -18.18 -7.63
C GLU A 36 1.15 -17.78 -6.69
N SER A 37 1.40 -16.47 -6.59
CA SER A 37 2.24 -15.91 -5.53
C SER A 37 1.40 -15.66 -4.27
N PRO A 38 1.94 -15.88 -3.04
CA PRO A 38 1.27 -15.48 -1.80
C PRO A 38 0.83 -14.01 -1.75
N ARG A 39 1.46 -13.16 -2.54
CA ARG A 39 1.07 -11.74 -2.73
C ARG A 39 -0.36 -11.60 -3.23
N HIS A 40 -0.81 -12.51 -4.11
CA HIS A 40 -2.13 -12.45 -4.71
C HIS A 40 -3.26 -12.58 -3.67
N THR A 41 -3.06 -13.35 -2.62
CA THR A 41 -4.09 -13.52 -1.57
C THR A 41 -4.25 -12.29 -0.71
N MET A 42 -3.14 -11.63 -0.35
CA MET A 42 -3.16 -10.40 0.43
C MET A 42 -3.81 -9.26 -0.37
N ASP A 43 -3.46 -9.14 -1.65
CA ASP A 43 -4.01 -8.11 -2.54
C ASP A 43 -5.52 -8.27 -2.67
N PHE A 44 -6.04 -9.47 -2.92
CA PHE A 44 -7.48 -9.72 -2.95
C PHE A 44 -8.19 -9.44 -1.63
N PHE A 45 -7.55 -9.76 -0.51
CA PHE A 45 -8.12 -9.47 0.79
C PHE A 45 -8.29 -7.97 1.00
N VAL A 46 -7.25 -7.19 0.72
CA VAL A 46 -7.29 -5.73 0.85
C VAL A 46 -8.25 -5.11 -0.16
N GLU A 47 -8.28 -5.63 -1.39
CA GLU A 47 -9.23 -5.21 -2.42
C GLU A 47 -10.67 -5.38 -1.96
N SER A 48 -11.04 -6.58 -1.46
CA SER A 48 -12.37 -6.87 -0.94
C SER A 48 -12.75 -5.95 0.23
N MET A 49 -11.84 -5.75 1.18
CA MET A 49 -12.07 -4.83 2.30
C MET A 49 -12.22 -3.36 1.83
N THR A 50 -11.47 -2.97 0.79
CA THR A 50 -11.58 -1.63 0.19
C THR A 50 -12.94 -1.43 -0.45
N GLU A 51 -13.45 -2.44 -1.16
CA GLU A 51 -14.81 -2.39 -1.72
C GLU A 51 -15.88 -2.23 -0.62
N ASP A 52 -15.74 -2.95 0.49
CA ASP A 52 -16.68 -2.84 1.60
C ASP A 52 -16.61 -1.45 2.27
N LEU A 53 -15.40 -0.88 2.42
CA LEU A 53 -15.23 0.51 2.88
C LEU A 53 -15.91 1.50 1.93
N ILE A 54 -15.77 1.33 0.62
CA ILE A 54 -16.41 2.20 -0.37
C ILE A 54 -17.92 2.04 -0.36
N LYS A 55 -18.44 0.81 -0.25
CA LYS A 55 -19.89 0.53 -0.15
C LYS A 55 -20.51 1.12 1.10
N SER A 56 -19.83 1.07 2.23
CA SER A 56 -20.31 1.62 3.51
C SER A 56 -20.05 3.12 3.68
N ASN A 57 -19.34 3.74 2.76
CA ASN A 57 -18.94 5.14 2.83
C ASN A 57 -20.14 6.10 2.74
N THR A 58 -20.17 7.06 3.66
CA THR A 58 -21.24 8.08 3.74
C THR A 58 -20.78 9.50 3.48
N SER A 59 -19.46 9.77 3.40
CA SER A 59 -18.96 11.14 3.46
C SER A 59 -17.72 11.45 2.64
N ILE A 60 -16.84 10.46 2.36
CA ILE A 60 -15.61 10.71 1.61
C ILE A 60 -15.82 10.62 0.10
N THR A 61 -15.10 11.47 -0.62
CA THR A 61 -15.06 11.49 -2.08
C THR A 61 -13.62 11.30 -2.56
N ALA A 62 -13.42 11.09 -3.85
CA ALA A 62 -12.08 10.95 -4.44
C ALA A 62 -11.17 12.17 -4.17
N ARG A 63 -11.74 13.36 -3.93
CA ARG A 63 -10.99 14.59 -3.66
C ARG A 63 -10.68 14.82 -2.18
N THR A 64 -11.29 14.03 -1.29
CA THR A 64 -11.12 14.16 0.16
C THR A 64 -9.76 13.59 0.57
N PRO A 65 -8.87 14.40 1.21
CA PRO A 65 -7.59 13.91 1.68
C PRO A 65 -7.77 12.89 2.80
N ILE A 66 -7.24 11.68 2.56
CA ILE A 66 -7.27 10.57 3.50
C ILE A 66 -5.87 10.06 3.78
N ALA A 67 -5.53 9.84 5.03
CA ALA A 67 -4.31 9.12 5.42
C ALA A 67 -4.64 7.69 5.82
N VAL A 68 -3.67 6.78 5.65
CA VAL A 68 -3.81 5.38 6.08
C VAL A 68 -2.79 5.09 7.17
N THR A 69 -3.24 4.72 8.35
CA THR A 69 -2.37 4.38 9.48
C THR A 69 -2.16 2.88 9.60
N SER A 70 -1.11 2.47 10.32
CA SER A 70 -0.86 1.07 10.60
C SER A 70 -2.03 0.42 11.34
N PHE A 71 -2.34 -0.82 10.95
CA PHE A 71 -3.29 -1.64 11.72
C PHE A 71 -2.62 -2.11 12.99
N VAL A 72 -3.29 -1.90 14.10
CA VAL A 72 -2.75 -2.17 15.45
C VAL A 72 -3.39 -3.41 16.07
N ASP A 73 -2.71 -4.01 17.04
CA ASP A 73 -3.28 -5.09 17.84
C ASP A 73 -4.48 -4.58 18.63
N LEU A 74 -5.62 -5.32 18.56
CA LEU A 74 -6.86 -4.91 19.22
C LEU A 74 -6.74 -4.92 20.76
N GLN A 75 -5.84 -5.73 21.32
CA GLN A 75 -5.74 -5.89 22.77
C GLN A 75 -5.06 -4.70 23.45
N ASN A 76 -4.02 -4.15 22.81
CA ASN A 76 -3.24 -3.04 23.41
C ASN A 76 -3.32 -1.72 22.63
N MET A 77 -3.68 -1.78 21.32
CA MET A 77 -3.83 -0.61 20.42
C MET A 77 -2.58 0.28 20.26
N ASP A 78 -1.43 -0.12 20.78
CA ASP A 78 -0.17 0.61 20.74
C ASP A 78 0.94 -0.11 19.97
N SER A 79 0.68 -1.32 19.48
CA SER A 79 1.62 -2.11 18.72
C SER A 79 1.06 -2.55 17.37
N THR A 80 1.97 -2.71 16.44
CA THR A 80 1.70 -3.27 15.11
C THR A 80 2.81 -4.26 14.75
N ASN A 81 2.60 -5.02 13.69
CA ASN A 81 3.58 -5.96 13.18
C ASN A 81 3.73 -5.81 11.65
N TRP A 82 4.54 -6.67 11.03
CA TRP A 82 4.73 -6.66 9.58
C TRP A 82 3.42 -6.81 8.80
N LEU A 83 2.49 -7.64 9.30
CA LEU A 83 1.20 -7.88 8.65
C LEU A 83 0.33 -6.63 8.68
N GLY A 84 0.23 -5.96 9.84
CA GLY A 84 -0.48 -4.69 9.97
C GLY A 84 0.09 -3.60 9.07
N ASN A 85 1.42 -3.54 8.94
CA ASN A 85 2.08 -2.60 8.02
C ASN A 85 1.83 -2.97 6.55
N SER A 86 1.90 -4.26 6.18
CA SER A 86 1.64 -4.71 4.80
C SER A 86 0.22 -4.43 4.36
N ILE A 87 -0.76 -4.67 5.22
CA ILE A 87 -2.17 -4.33 4.96
C ILE A 87 -2.34 -2.82 4.76
N THR A 88 -1.64 -2.00 5.55
CA THR A 88 -1.64 -0.54 5.41
C THR A 88 -1.16 -0.11 4.03
N GLU A 89 -0.02 -0.63 3.58
CA GLU A 89 0.51 -0.33 2.23
C GLU A 89 -0.45 -0.80 1.13
N GLY A 90 -1.08 -1.96 1.30
CA GLY A 90 -2.11 -2.44 0.40
C GLY A 90 -3.32 -1.50 0.31
N PHE A 91 -3.79 -0.94 1.42
CA PHE A 91 -4.87 0.05 1.41
C PHE A 91 -4.45 1.37 0.74
N ILE A 92 -3.22 1.85 0.95
CA ILE A 92 -2.69 3.01 0.25
C ILE A 92 -2.78 2.79 -1.27
N HIS A 93 -2.29 1.63 -1.75
CA HIS A 93 -2.36 1.26 -3.15
C HIS A 93 -3.81 1.20 -3.67
N GLN A 94 -4.68 0.46 -2.99
CA GLN A 94 -6.06 0.25 -3.42
C GLN A 94 -6.90 1.53 -3.47
N PHE A 95 -6.73 2.44 -2.50
CA PHE A 95 -7.41 3.74 -2.52
C PHE A 95 -6.86 4.65 -3.62
N GLN A 96 -5.54 4.68 -3.81
CA GLN A 96 -4.90 5.49 -4.85
C GLN A 96 -5.29 4.99 -6.24
N GLU A 97 -5.34 3.68 -6.48
CA GLU A 97 -5.75 3.08 -7.75
C GLU A 97 -7.20 3.43 -8.11
N ARG A 98 -8.07 3.59 -7.12
CA ARG A 98 -9.47 4.03 -7.28
C ARG A 98 -9.62 5.55 -7.35
N GLY A 99 -8.52 6.29 -7.43
CA GLY A 99 -8.49 7.74 -7.60
C GLY A 99 -8.76 8.55 -6.35
N PHE A 100 -8.69 7.97 -5.16
CA PHE A 100 -8.78 8.74 -3.92
C PHE A 100 -7.48 9.51 -3.66
N LYS A 101 -7.60 10.70 -3.06
CA LYS A 101 -6.45 11.51 -2.65
C LYS A 101 -5.85 10.95 -1.36
N VAL A 102 -4.86 10.07 -1.49
CA VAL A 102 -4.14 9.50 -0.34
C VAL A 102 -2.97 10.40 0.03
N VAL A 103 -2.86 10.74 1.31
CA VAL A 103 -1.77 11.53 1.90
C VAL A 103 -0.85 10.58 2.64
N ASP A 104 0.39 10.46 2.18
CA ASP A 104 1.41 9.69 2.89
C ASP A 104 2.15 10.58 3.88
N PHE A 105 1.69 10.56 5.12
CA PHE A 105 2.25 11.36 6.22
C PHE A 105 3.60 10.86 6.73
N LYS A 106 4.08 9.68 6.26
CA LYS A 106 5.39 9.13 6.62
C LYS A 106 6.54 9.75 5.83
N THR A 107 6.22 10.57 4.81
CA THR A 107 7.25 11.29 4.03
C THR A 107 7.83 12.44 4.83
N THR A 108 9.15 12.62 4.71
CA THR A 108 9.89 13.68 5.41
C THR A 108 9.76 15.04 4.74
N GLY A 109 9.32 15.08 3.48
CA GLY A 109 9.34 16.27 2.63
C GLY A 109 10.68 16.52 1.94
N ASP A 110 11.74 15.84 2.37
CA ASP A 110 13.09 15.90 1.83
C ASP A 110 13.59 14.51 1.42
N ILE A 111 14.53 14.44 0.50
CA ILE A 111 15.23 13.20 0.14
C ILE A 111 16.60 13.19 0.83
N GLN A 112 16.80 12.24 1.73
CA GLN A 112 18.09 12.03 2.40
C GLN A 112 18.92 11.03 1.61
N VAL A 113 20.04 11.50 1.06
CA VAL A 113 20.99 10.66 0.31
C VAL A 113 22.10 10.20 1.23
N THR A 114 22.28 8.88 1.36
CA THR A 114 23.34 8.27 2.17
C THR A 114 24.09 7.22 1.36
N HIS A 115 25.19 6.70 1.89
CA HIS A 115 25.91 5.59 1.26
C HIS A 115 25.15 4.25 1.25
N GLU A 116 24.07 4.14 2.04
CA GLU A 116 23.19 2.96 2.10
C GLU A 116 21.98 3.08 1.16
N GLY A 117 21.67 4.31 0.66
CA GLY A 117 20.56 4.57 -0.23
C GLY A 117 19.94 5.94 -0.04
N ASP A 118 18.86 6.17 -0.78
CA ASP A 118 18.09 7.40 -0.76
C ASP A 118 16.80 7.18 0.04
N PHE A 119 16.56 8.02 1.05
CA PHE A 119 15.45 7.87 1.98
C PHE A 119 14.55 9.09 1.95
N ALA A 120 13.24 8.85 1.82
CA ALA A 120 12.20 9.88 1.88
C ALA A 120 11.14 9.61 2.96
N PHE A 121 11.26 8.44 3.66
CA PHE A 121 10.34 8.04 4.71
C PHE A 121 11.02 8.06 6.08
N SER A 122 10.30 8.47 7.11
CA SER A 122 10.74 8.36 8.50
C SER A 122 9.63 7.83 9.39
N ARG A 123 10.03 7.09 10.44
CA ARG A 123 9.16 6.74 11.57
C ARG A 123 9.34 7.69 12.76
N ASN A 124 10.31 8.59 12.66
CA ASN A 124 10.52 9.62 13.65
C ASN A 124 9.61 10.81 13.34
N TRP A 125 8.59 11.04 14.16
CA TRP A 125 7.61 12.11 13.94
C TRP A 125 8.24 13.51 13.84
N LYS A 126 9.45 13.72 14.37
CA LYS A 126 10.17 14.99 14.29
C LYS A 126 10.69 15.31 12.89
N ASP A 127 10.88 14.27 12.08
CA ASP A 127 11.39 14.39 10.72
C ASP A 127 10.25 14.51 9.69
N LEU A 128 9.00 14.32 10.11
CA LEU A 128 7.84 14.36 9.23
C LEU A 128 7.45 15.79 8.89
N ALA A 129 6.88 15.98 7.70
CA ALA A 129 6.36 17.27 7.26
C ALA A 129 5.30 17.79 8.26
N LYS A 130 5.47 19.03 8.72
CA LYS A 130 4.70 19.60 9.85
C LYS A 130 3.25 19.90 9.50
N GLU A 131 2.94 20.19 8.26
CA GLU A 131 1.60 20.59 7.82
C GLU A 131 1.11 19.64 6.73
N GLN A 132 0.15 18.80 7.09
CA GLN A 132 -0.50 17.91 6.16
C GLN A 132 -2.01 18.08 6.29
N ASP A 133 -2.68 18.39 5.16
CA ASP A 133 -4.14 18.50 5.11
C ASP A 133 -4.75 17.09 5.10
N ILE A 134 -4.92 16.51 6.28
CA ILE A 134 -5.55 15.21 6.49
C ILE A 134 -6.91 15.44 7.11
N GLN A 135 -7.97 15.17 6.37
CA GLN A 135 -9.35 15.33 6.85
C GLN A 135 -9.91 14.03 7.43
N TYR A 136 -9.53 12.90 6.86
CA TYR A 136 -9.96 11.57 7.29
C TYR A 136 -8.76 10.65 7.46
N VAL A 137 -8.91 9.70 8.35
CA VAL A 137 -7.93 8.63 8.54
C VAL A 137 -8.61 7.27 8.37
N LEU A 138 -8.02 6.42 7.52
CA LEU A 138 -8.28 5.00 7.52
C LEU A 138 -7.36 4.37 8.55
N THR A 139 -7.94 3.71 9.51
CA THR A 139 -7.24 3.01 10.59
C THR A 139 -7.91 1.66 10.86
N GLY A 140 -7.25 0.79 11.57
CA GLY A 140 -7.85 -0.50 11.88
C GLY A 140 -7.17 -1.24 13.00
N THR A 141 -7.83 -2.30 13.41
CA THR A 141 -7.32 -3.24 14.39
C THR A 141 -7.23 -4.64 13.81
N MET A 142 -6.31 -5.43 14.31
CA MET A 142 -6.17 -6.85 14.02
C MET A 142 -6.26 -7.66 15.31
N LEU A 143 -6.97 -8.77 15.24
CA LEU A 143 -7.14 -9.70 16.33
C LEU A 143 -6.76 -11.10 15.86
N ARG A 144 -5.76 -11.68 16.50
CA ARG A 144 -5.40 -13.08 16.25
C ARG A 144 -6.49 -14.00 16.81
N GLN A 145 -6.98 -14.89 15.97
CA GLN A 145 -7.98 -15.91 16.32
C GLN A 145 -7.49 -17.28 15.87
N GLU A 146 -8.20 -18.34 16.29
CA GLU A 146 -7.93 -19.66 15.76
C GLU A 146 -8.10 -19.69 14.23
N GLY A 147 -7.07 -20.16 13.54
CA GLY A 147 -7.06 -20.30 12.09
C GLY A 147 -6.74 -19.04 11.31
N GLY A 148 -6.47 -17.86 11.93
CA GLY A 148 -6.11 -16.65 11.18
C GLY A 148 -6.15 -15.37 11.98
N VAL A 149 -6.36 -14.27 11.25
CA VAL A 149 -6.41 -12.92 11.81
C VAL A 149 -7.67 -12.20 11.34
N LEU A 150 -8.44 -11.68 12.28
CA LEU A 150 -9.58 -10.80 12.01
C LEU A 150 -9.09 -9.36 11.92
N PHE A 151 -9.46 -8.68 10.86
CA PHE A 151 -9.19 -7.26 10.62
C PHE A 151 -10.48 -6.45 10.70
N ASN A 152 -10.42 -5.32 11.38
CA ASN A 152 -11.48 -4.31 11.39
C ASN A 152 -10.89 -3.01 10.88
N ALA A 153 -11.39 -2.52 9.75
CA ALA A 153 -11.02 -1.24 9.17
C ALA A 153 -12.14 -0.22 9.35
N ARG A 154 -11.75 1.03 9.53
CA ARG A 154 -12.70 2.15 9.61
C ARG A 154 -12.09 3.43 9.07
N VAL A 155 -12.91 4.24 8.41
CA VAL A 155 -12.55 5.62 8.05
C VAL A 155 -13.20 6.57 9.04
N VAL A 156 -12.39 7.44 9.65
CA VAL A 156 -12.81 8.34 10.74
C VAL A 156 -12.44 9.78 10.37
N GLY A 157 -13.38 10.70 10.54
CA GLY A 157 -13.09 12.13 10.42
C GLY A 157 -12.18 12.61 11.53
N MET A 158 -11.06 13.25 11.19
CA MET A 158 -10.04 13.67 12.17
C MET A 158 -10.57 14.67 13.19
N GLN A 159 -11.41 15.59 12.76
CA GLN A 159 -12.00 16.61 13.63
C GLN A 159 -13.28 16.12 14.30
N THR A 160 -14.16 15.47 13.56
CA THR A 160 -15.50 15.08 14.02
C THR A 160 -15.49 13.81 14.85
N ARG A 161 -14.47 12.96 14.71
CA ARG A 161 -14.39 11.62 15.30
C ARG A 161 -15.50 10.66 14.85
N VAL A 162 -16.24 11.03 13.80
CA VAL A 162 -17.31 10.21 13.25
C VAL A 162 -16.72 9.15 12.31
N VAL A 163 -17.14 7.90 12.48
CA VAL A 163 -16.85 6.80 11.57
C VAL A 163 -17.76 6.94 10.35
N VAL A 164 -17.19 7.03 9.17
CA VAL A 164 -17.91 7.25 7.90
C VAL A 164 -17.86 6.07 6.96
N ALA A 165 -16.97 5.12 7.20
CA ALA A 165 -16.91 3.86 6.47
C ALA A 165 -16.32 2.76 7.36
N THR A 166 -16.75 1.51 7.16
CA THR A 166 -16.24 0.33 7.87
C THR A 166 -16.10 -0.86 6.95
N ALA A 167 -15.12 -1.72 7.26
CA ALA A 167 -15.01 -3.06 6.68
C ALA A 167 -14.49 -4.03 7.73
N GLN A 168 -14.86 -5.31 7.60
CA GLN A 168 -14.35 -6.38 8.43
C GLN A 168 -13.98 -7.57 7.53
N GLY A 169 -12.81 -8.16 7.77
CA GLY A 169 -12.37 -9.31 7.00
C GLY A 169 -11.56 -10.28 7.87
N PHE A 170 -11.66 -11.57 7.56
CA PHE A 170 -10.87 -12.61 8.18
C PHE A 170 -9.84 -13.13 7.17
N LEU A 171 -8.57 -13.08 7.53
CA LEU A 171 -7.47 -13.57 6.71
C LEU A 171 -6.99 -14.92 7.29
N PRO A 172 -7.25 -16.06 6.61
CA PRO A 172 -6.84 -17.37 7.09
C PRO A 172 -5.32 -17.53 7.14
N ALA A 173 -4.83 -18.24 8.15
CA ALA A 173 -3.40 -18.46 8.39
C ALA A 173 -2.70 -19.20 7.24
N ASP A 174 -3.38 -20.16 6.61
CA ASP A 174 -2.88 -20.92 5.46
C ASP A 174 -2.65 -20.02 4.22
N ARG A 175 -3.34 -18.88 4.17
CA ARG A 175 -3.23 -17.88 3.09
C ARG A 175 -2.12 -16.87 3.30
N ILE A 176 -1.67 -16.67 4.53
CA ILE A 176 -0.59 -15.73 4.88
C ILE A 176 0.79 -16.40 4.69
N GLY A 177 0.82 -17.73 4.58
CA GLY A 177 2.06 -18.50 4.45
C GLY A 177 2.83 -18.62 5.76
N ARG A 178 4.07 -19.15 5.68
CA ARG A 178 4.94 -19.34 6.86
C ARG A 178 5.39 -18.03 7.53
N ASP A 179 5.08 -16.90 6.94
CA ASP A 179 5.47 -15.59 7.48
C ASP A 179 4.76 -15.24 8.79
N LEU A 180 3.64 -15.92 9.14
CA LEU A 180 3.07 -15.82 10.49
C LEU A 180 3.95 -16.48 11.56
N ASP A 181 4.74 -17.48 11.19
CA ASP A 181 5.64 -18.16 12.12
C ASP A 181 6.88 -17.31 12.42
N THR A 182 7.22 -16.35 11.57
CA THR A 182 8.33 -15.40 11.83
C THR A 182 8.00 -14.38 12.92
N LEU A 183 6.73 -14.26 13.34
CA LEU A 183 6.38 -13.49 14.54
C LEU A 183 6.99 -14.11 15.81
N ASN A 184 7.40 -15.39 15.75
CA ASN A 184 8.19 -16.06 16.78
C ASN A 184 9.68 -16.11 16.45
N ALA A 185 10.17 -15.31 15.49
CA ALA A 185 11.56 -15.35 15.07
C ALA A 185 12.48 -14.96 16.23
N MET A 186 13.38 -15.87 16.56
CA MET A 186 14.47 -15.59 17.48
C MET A 186 15.40 -14.56 16.81
N ARG A 187 15.67 -13.46 17.48
CA ARG A 187 16.69 -12.48 17.10
C ARG A 187 17.87 -12.61 18.04
N THR A 188 19.07 -12.59 17.49
CA THR A 188 20.29 -12.50 18.29
C THR A 188 20.65 -11.02 18.43
N LYS A 189 20.71 -10.53 19.66
CA LYS A 189 21.22 -9.20 19.99
C LYS A 189 22.34 -9.38 21.02
N ASP A 190 23.54 -8.89 20.70
CA ASP A 190 24.71 -8.97 21.58
C ASP A 190 25.05 -10.41 22.06
N GLY A 191 24.86 -11.41 21.18
CA GLY A 191 25.13 -12.83 21.49
C GLY A 191 24.02 -13.52 22.31
N VAL A 192 22.92 -12.83 22.59
CA VAL A 192 21.78 -13.35 23.33
C VAL A 192 20.61 -13.61 22.39
N LEU A 193 20.03 -14.82 22.45
CA LEU A 193 18.81 -15.15 21.71
C LEU A 193 17.60 -14.50 22.39
N ILE A 194 16.97 -13.56 21.68
CA ILE A 194 15.73 -12.91 22.12
C ILE A 194 14.59 -13.51 21.31
N ARG A 195 13.62 -14.09 21.99
CA ARG A 195 12.36 -14.50 21.40
C ARG A 195 11.36 -13.36 21.52
N SER A 196 10.91 -12.84 20.39
CA SER A 196 9.81 -11.87 20.37
C SER A 196 8.50 -12.65 20.45
N ASP A 197 7.90 -12.71 21.62
CA ASP A 197 6.53 -13.19 21.76
C ASP A 197 5.58 -11.99 21.65
N PRO A 198 4.74 -11.94 20.61
CA PRO A 198 3.83 -10.81 20.42
C PRO A 198 2.72 -10.73 21.47
N THR A 199 2.54 -11.79 22.26
CA THR A 199 1.56 -11.82 23.36
C THR A 199 2.12 -11.31 24.68
N ILE A 200 3.45 -11.11 24.77
CA ILE A 200 4.10 -10.64 26.01
C ILE A 200 4.73 -9.28 25.69
N SER A 201 4.19 -8.25 26.28
CA SER A 201 4.66 -6.84 26.14
C SER A 201 6.06 -6.57 26.73
N GLN A 202 6.70 -7.58 27.30
CA GLN A 202 8.07 -7.51 27.81
C GLN A 202 8.96 -8.57 27.15
N PRO A 203 10.10 -8.19 26.57
CA PRO A 203 11.07 -9.15 26.05
C PRO A 203 11.70 -9.92 27.24
N TYR A 204 11.52 -11.25 27.27
CA TYR A 204 12.27 -12.07 28.21
C TYR A 204 13.57 -12.55 27.58
N THR A 205 14.63 -12.50 28.36
CA THR A 205 15.97 -12.92 27.93
C THR A 205 16.22 -14.35 28.39
N VAL A 206 16.44 -15.27 27.46
CA VAL A 206 16.93 -16.61 27.78
C VAL A 206 18.46 -16.58 27.74
N ILE A 207 19.09 -16.66 28.90
CA ILE A 207 20.55 -16.75 29.01
C ILE A 207 20.92 -18.22 28.92
N LEU A 208 21.48 -18.66 27.80
CA LEU A 208 22.16 -19.96 27.70
C LEU A 208 23.53 -19.79 28.33
N ARG A 209 23.77 -20.37 29.51
CA ARG A 209 25.11 -20.47 30.08
C ARG A 209 25.86 -21.61 29.38
N PRO A 210 27.17 -21.41 29.09
CA PRO A 210 28.03 -22.46 28.52
C PRO A 210 28.21 -23.65 29.44
#